data_e87aba42fc2092e3e8b048d13e047600
#
_entry.id   e87aba42fc2092e3e8b048d13e047600
#
_cell.length_a   1.000
_cell.length_b   1.000
_cell.length_c   1.000
_cell.angle_alpha   90.00
_cell.angle_beta   90.00
_cell.angle_gamma   90.00
#
_symmetry.space_group_name_H-M   'P 1'
#
loop_
_entity.id
_entity.type
_entity.pdbx_description
1 polymer ?
#
loop_
_entity_poly.entity_id
_entity_poly.type
_entity_poly.pdbx_seq_one_letter_code
_entity_poly.pdbx_strand_id
1 'polypeptide(L)'
;TTNNNPMIFTERAGGVARRRVIFRFDNIVSEAEKDKDLPEKVAAEIPVIIRRLLANFADPEKARALLLEQRDGDEALAIKQQTDPVIEFCQFLNFLEEARGLMMGGGGDSVKYTTRNSLYRVYLAFMAYAGRSKPLNVADFSKAMKPAAKVYGCEYITRRVKGLTQTNVTTTEDCDAFL
;
A
#
# COMPACT_ATOMS: atom_id res chain seq x y z
N THR A 1 6.59 0.29 17.80
CA THR A 1 5.14 0.09 18.04
C THR A 1 4.41 1.42 17.91
N THR A 2 3.23 1.40 17.35
CA THR A 2 2.35 2.57 17.24
C THR A 2 0.98 2.22 17.78
N ASN A 3 0.31 3.18 18.44
CA ASN A 3 -1.07 3.03 18.87
C ASN A 3 -2.01 3.59 17.80
N ASN A 4 -2.97 2.79 17.35
CA ASN A 4 -4.15 3.15 16.54
C ASN A 4 -3.90 3.75 15.15
N ASN A 5 -2.73 4.31 14.86
CA ASN A 5 -2.42 4.88 13.55
C ASN A 5 -1.18 4.21 12.95
N PRO A 6 -1.28 3.67 11.74
CA PRO A 6 -0.13 3.12 11.05
C PRO A 6 0.92 4.21 10.80
N MET A 7 2.19 3.87 10.99
CA MET A 7 3.28 4.79 10.69
C MET A 7 3.33 5.09 9.20
N ILE A 8 3.27 6.36 8.82
CA ILE A 8 3.39 6.81 7.43
C ILE A 8 4.88 6.83 7.06
N PHE A 9 5.23 6.12 6.00
CA PHE A 9 6.57 6.13 5.41
C PHE A 9 6.51 6.77 4.04
N THR A 10 7.35 7.74 3.80
CA THR A 10 7.46 8.42 2.50
C THR A 10 8.19 7.58 1.44
N GLU A 11 8.93 6.56 1.88
CA GLU A 11 9.68 5.68 0.99
C GLU A 11 8.81 4.50 0.51
N ARG A 12 8.39 4.54 -0.77
CA ARG A 12 7.52 3.53 -1.39
C ARG A 12 8.25 2.29 -1.92
N ALA A 13 9.50 2.44 -2.34
CA ALA A 13 10.24 1.38 -3.06
C ALA A 13 11.55 0.95 -2.42
N GLY A 14 11.89 1.51 -1.27
CA GLY A 14 13.21 1.34 -0.68
C GLY A 14 13.36 0.19 0.31
N GLY A 15 14.45 0.23 1.05
CA GLY A 15 14.83 -0.80 2.01
C GLY A 15 13.83 -0.99 3.14
N VAL A 16 13.13 0.08 3.57
CA VAL A 16 12.13 0.03 4.64
C VAL A 16 10.90 -0.75 4.19
N ALA A 17 10.35 -0.45 3.02
CA ALA A 17 9.13 -1.11 2.51
C ALA A 17 9.33 -2.63 2.38
N ARG A 18 10.51 -3.08 1.94
CA ARG A 18 10.83 -4.51 1.76
C ARG A 18 11.08 -5.27 3.06
N ARG A 19 11.44 -4.56 4.15
CA ARG A 19 11.81 -5.16 5.43
C ARG A 19 10.73 -5.03 6.50
N ARG A 20 9.65 -4.28 6.19
CA ARG A 20 8.58 -4.03 7.14
C ARG A 20 7.62 -5.22 7.17
N VAL A 21 7.50 -5.84 8.32
CA VAL A 21 6.45 -6.80 8.64
C VAL A 21 5.52 -6.12 9.65
N ILE A 22 4.21 -6.21 9.43
CA ILE A 22 3.19 -5.56 10.25
C ILE A 22 2.42 -6.64 11.00
N PHE A 23 2.32 -6.48 12.31
CA PHE A 23 1.46 -7.27 13.16
C PHE A 23 0.43 -6.34 13.81
N ARG A 24 -0.84 -6.68 13.69
CA ARG A 24 -1.94 -5.97 14.35
C ARG A 24 -2.31 -6.65 15.65
N PHE A 25 -2.62 -5.84 16.65
CA PHE A 25 -3.13 -6.28 17.93
C PHE A 25 -4.44 -5.52 18.17
N ASP A 26 -5.55 -6.08 17.70
CA ASP A 26 -6.86 -5.42 17.71
C ASP A 26 -7.66 -5.72 19.00
N ASN A 27 -7.16 -6.59 19.87
CA ASN A 27 -7.79 -6.88 21.15
C ASN A 27 -7.67 -5.69 22.10
N ILE A 28 -8.81 -5.12 22.44
CA ILE A 28 -8.93 -4.09 23.48
C ILE A 28 -9.21 -4.80 24.80
N VAL A 29 -8.25 -4.76 25.71
CA VAL A 29 -8.42 -5.30 27.07
C VAL A 29 -9.13 -4.24 27.92
N SER A 30 -10.29 -4.60 28.49
CA SER A 30 -11.02 -3.71 29.39
C SER A 30 -10.27 -3.48 30.70
N GLU A 31 -10.55 -2.37 31.39
CA GLU A 31 -9.90 -2.08 32.68
C GLU A 31 -10.07 -3.18 33.73
N ALA A 32 -11.20 -3.90 33.68
CA ALA A 32 -11.50 -5.01 34.58
C ALA A 32 -10.65 -6.27 34.29
N GLU A 33 -10.18 -6.41 33.05
CA GLU A 33 -9.39 -7.57 32.57
C GLU A 33 -7.88 -7.27 32.60
N LYS A 34 -7.48 -6.05 32.91
CA LYS A 34 -6.07 -5.68 32.99
C LYS A 34 -5.40 -6.36 34.17
N ASP A 35 -4.42 -7.20 33.83
CA ASP A 35 -3.55 -7.82 34.83
C ASP A 35 -2.39 -6.88 35.17
N LYS A 36 -2.39 -6.37 36.39
CA LYS A 36 -1.33 -5.44 36.89
C LYS A 36 0.04 -6.11 37.02
N ASP A 37 0.03 -7.42 37.24
CA ASP A 37 1.25 -8.22 37.43
C ASP A 37 1.71 -8.89 36.11
N LEU A 38 1.10 -8.51 34.97
CA LEU A 38 1.43 -9.07 33.66
C LEU A 38 2.92 -8.94 33.29
N PRO A 39 3.59 -7.80 33.55
CA PRO A 39 5.01 -7.66 33.26
C PRO A 39 5.87 -8.70 34.01
N GLU A 40 5.60 -8.93 35.27
CA GLU A 40 6.33 -9.89 36.12
C GLU A 40 6.06 -11.33 35.66
N LYS A 41 4.79 -11.65 35.33
CA LYS A 41 4.41 -12.96 34.80
C LYS A 41 5.09 -13.25 33.47
N VAL A 42 5.10 -12.28 32.56
CA VAL A 42 5.79 -12.39 31.26
C VAL A 42 7.30 -12.55 31.49
N ALA A 43 7.90 -11.78 32.39
CA ALA A 43 9.32 -11.89 32.69
C ALA A 43 9.71 -13.29 33.20
N ALA A 44 8.88 -13.91 34.02
CA ALA A 44 9.08 -15.26 34.49
C ALA A 44 8.96 -16.33 33.38
N GLU A 45 8.15 -16.05 32.35
CA GLU A 45 7.92 -16.98 31.22
C GLU A 45 8.91 -16.80 30.06
N ILE A 46 9.70 -15.72 30.03
CA ILE A 46 10.64 -15.43 28.94
C ILE A 46 11.52 -16.67 28.57
N PRO A 47 12.13 -17.41 29.51
CA PRO A 47 12.93 -18.57 29.15
C PRO A 47 12.15 -19.68 28.41
N VAL A 48 10.88 -19.86 28.77
CA VAL A 48 9.98 -20.84 28.12
C VAL A 48 9.58 -20.34 26.73
N ILE A 49 9.26 -19.05 26.61
CA ILE A 49 8.92 -18.40 25.33
C ILE A 49 10.10 -18.53 24.35
N ILE A 50 11.31 -18.19 24.79
CA ILE A 50 12.54 -18.31 23.97
C ILE A 50 12.75 -19.76 23.51
N ARG A 51 12.62 -20.73 24.42
CA ARG A 51 12.76 -22.16 24.06
C ARG A 51 11.74 -22.58 23.01
N ARG A 52 10.48 -22.17 23.14
CA ARG A 52 9.43 -22.46 22.14
C ARG A 52 9.72 -21.82 20.81
N LEU A 53 10.17 -20.56 20.79
CA LEU A 53 10.55 -19.87 19.56
C LEU A 53 11.71 -20.57 18.86
N LEU A 54 12.76 -20.93 19.59
CA LEU A 54 13.90 -21.66 19.02
C LEU A 54 13.51 -23.04 18.50
N ALA A 55 12.61 -23.75 19.16
CA ALA A 55 12.12 -25.04 18.68
C ALA A 55 11.25 -24.93 17.43
N ASN A 56 10.34 -23.95 17.39
CA ASN A 56 9.41 -23.77 16.28
C ASN A 56 10.07 -23.16 15.04
N PHE A 57 11.08 -22.32 15.22
CA PHE A 57 11.78 -21.58 14.17
C PHE A 57 13.26 -21.98 14.08
N ALA A 58 13.56 -23.27 14.36
CA ALA A 58 14.91 -23.82 14.21
C ALA A 58 15.41 -23.77 12.76
N ASP A 59 14.47 -23.81 11.79
CA ASP A 59 14.74 -23.62 10.38
C ASP A 59 14.57 -22.14 10.00
N PRO A 60 15.65 -21.41 9.67
CA PRO A 60 15.58 -20.00 9.30
C PRO A 60 14.77 -19.74 8.03
N GLU A 61 14.77 -20.68 7.07
CA GLU A 61 14.03 -20.51 5.82
C GLU A 61 12.51 -20.60 6.05
N LYS A 62 12.08 -21.49 6.94
CA LYS A 62 10.67 -21.57 7.36
C LYS A 62 10.24 -20.29 8.07
N ALA A 63 11.05 -19.79 8.99
CA ALA A 63 10.77 -18.53 9.68
C ALA A 63 10.69 -17.36 8.70
N ARG A 64 11.60 -17.30 7.73
CA ARG A 64 11.61 -16.29 6.68
C ARG A 64 10.36 -16.37 5.80
N ALA A 65 9.95 -17.58 5.40
CA ALA A 65 8.74 -17.77 4.59
C ALA A 65 7.49 -17.21 5.28
N LEU A 66 7.30 -17.51 6.58
CA LEU A 66 6.19 -16.98 7.38
C LEU A 66 6.20 -15.45 7.49
N LEU A 67 7.38 -14.85 7.68
CA LEU A 67 7.51 -13.39 7.72
C LEU A 67 7.21 -12.74 6.38
N LEU A 68 7.57 -13.39 5.26
CA LEU A 68 7.24 -12.91 3.92
C LEU A 68 5.74 -13.02 3.65
N GLU A 69 5.11 -14.11 4.02
CA GLU A 69 3.67 -14.30 3.93
C GLU A 69 2.91 -13.21 4.71
N GLN A 70 3.29 -12.96 5.97
CA GLN A 70 2.71 -11.87 6.76
C GLN A 70 2.95 -10.49 6.15
N ARG A 71 4.13 -10.24 5.57
CA ARG A 71 4.47 -8.96 4.92
C ARG A 71 3.60 -8.69 3.69
N ASP A 72 3.27 -9.73 2.94
CA ASP A 72 2.60 -9.63 1.64
C ASP A 72 1.12 -10.04 1.71
N GLY A 73 0.61 -10.37 2.90
CA GLY A 73 -0.79 -10.73 3.14
C GLY A 73 -1.75 -9.54 3.10
N ASP A 74 -3.06 -9.87 3.08
CA ASP A 74 -4.15 -8.90 2.94
C ASP A 74 -4.17 -7.84 4.04
N GLU A 75 -3.83 -8.21 5.26
CA GLU A 75 -3.75 -7.27 6.39
C GLU A 75 -2.68 -6.21 6.17
N ALA A 76 -1.51 -6.62 5.69
CA ALA A 76 -0.44 -5.69 5.36
C ALA A 76 -0.79 -4.82 4.15
N LEU A 77 -1.54 -5.35 3.16
CA LEU A 77 -2.05 -4.59 2.04
C LEU A 77 -3.03 -3.51 2.51
N ALA A 78 -3.99 -3.85 3.37
CA ALA A 78 -4.96 -2.88 3.91
C ALA A 78 -4.26 -1.70 4.62
N ILE A 79 -3.21 -1.97 5.38
CA ILE A 79 -2.43 -0.90 6.04
C ILE A 79 -1.65 -0.07 5.02
N LYS A 80 -1.09 -0.69 3.98
CA LYS A 80 -0.43 0.05 2.90
C LYS A 80 -1.40 0.99 2.17
N GLN A 81 -2.63 0.54 1.91
CA GLN A 81 -3.69 1.37 1.32
C GLN A 81 -4.06 2.56 2.21
N GLN A 82 -4.24 2.34 3.52
CA GLN A 82 -4.54 3.42 4.47
C GLN A 82 -3.45 4.50 4.52
N THR A 83 -2.19 4.11 4.36
CA THR A 83 -1.04 5.00 4.52
C THR A 83 -0.54 5.62 3.21
N ASP A 84 -0.85 5.04 2.06
CA ASP A 84 -0.41 5.53 0.75
C ASP A 84 -1.60 5.63 -0.23
N PRO A 85 -2.06 6.84 -0.53
CA PRO A 85 -3.21 7.04 -1.41
C PRO A 85 -2.96 6.56 -2.86
N VAL A 86 -1.72 6.41 -3.32
CA VAL A 86 -1.44 5.86 -4.65
C VAL A 86 -1.60 4.34 -4.64
N ILE A 87 -1.23 3.66 -3.56
CA ILE A 87 -1.51 2.23 -3.39
C ILE A 87 -3.02 2.00 -3.29
N GLU A 88 -3.73 2.79 -2.49
CA GLU A 88 -5.19 2.73 -2.39
C GLU A 88 -5.86 2.96 -3.76
N PHE A 89 -5.40 3.95 -4.52
CA PHE A 89 -5.89 4.25 -5.86
C PHE A 89 -5.71 3.07 -6.85
N CYS A 90 -4.60 2.33 -6.74
CA CYS A 90 -4.32 1.21 -7.64
C CYS A 90 -5.36 0.08 -7.57
N GLN A 91 -6.15 -0.05 -6.50
CA GLN A 91 -7.22 -1.06 -6.41
C GLN A 91 -8.36 -0.82 -7.41
N PHE A 92 -8.52 0.42 -7.89
CA PHE A 92 -9.53 0.83 -8.86
C PHE A 92 -9.05 0.75 -10.31
N LEU A 93 -7.86 0.18 -10.56
CA LEU A 93 -7.21 0.19 -11.85
C LEU A 93 -6.99 -1.22 -12.40
N ASN A 94 -7.18 -1.37 -13.71
CA ASN A 94 -6.74 -2.54 -14.46
C ASN A 94 -5.42 -2.24 -15.16
N PHE A 95 -4.49 -3.18 -15.10
CA PHE A 95 -3.18 -3.10 -15.76
C PHE A 95 -3.15 -4.04 -16.97
N LEU A 96 -3.02 -3.46 -18.16
CA LEU A 96 -2.94 -4.19 -19.42
C LEU A 96 -1.51 -4.68 -19.66
N GLU A 97 -1.34 -5.68 -20.51
CA GLU A 97 -0.03 -6.18 -20.91
C GLU A 97 0.78 -5.16 -21.72
N GLU A 98 0.10 -4.26 -22.46
CA GLU A 98 0.73 -3.23 -23.28
C GLU A 98 0.26 -1.82 -22.89
N ALA A 99 1.09 -0.80 -23.17
CA ALA A 99 0.78 0.60 -22.92
C ALA A 99 -0.26 1.15 -23.92
N ARG A 100 -1.51 0.68 -23.79
CA ARG A 100 -2.69 1.09 -24.59
C ARG A 100 -3.79 1.73 -23.74
N GLY A 101 -3.55 1.96 -22.47
CA GLY A 101 -4.51 2.56 -21.53
C GLY A 101 -4.54 4.10 -21.59
N LEU A 102 -4.94 4.70 -20.47
CA LEU A 102 -5.05 6.14 -20.30
C LEU A 102 -3.73 6.87 -20.56
N MET A 103 -3.80 8.09 -21.03
CA MET A 103 -2.64 8.99 -21.04
C MET A 103 -2.28 9.38 -19.61
N MET A 104 -1.00 9.61 -19.31
CA MET A 104 -0.61 10.13 -17.99
C MET A 104 -1.31 11.46 -17.72
N GLY A 105 -1.38 12.33 -18.72
CA GLY A 105 -1.96 13.65 -18.59
C GLY A 105 -1.00 14.69 -18.03
N GLY A 106 -1.55 15.86 -17.75
CA GLY A 106 -0.82 17.01 -17.21
C GLY A 106 -1.52 17.62 -16.00
N GLY A 107 -0.79 18.38 -15.20
CA GLY A 107 -1.31 19.04 -14.00
C GLY A 107 -2.07 20.35 -14.23
N GLY A 108 -2.00 20.92 -15.45
CA GLY A 108 -2.65 22.20 -15.76
C GLY A 108 -4.16 22.03 -16.08
N ASP A 109 -4.92 23.12 -15.98
CA ASP A 109 -6.36 23.19 -16.34
C ASP A 109 -6.57 23.16 -17.86
N SER A 110 -6.03 22.15 -18.51
CA SER A 110 -6.23 21.97 -19.93
C SER A 110 -7.53 21.21 -20.19
N VAL A 111 -8.42 21.77 -20.96
CA VAL A 111 -9.65 21.11 -21.49
C VAL A 111 -9.33 19.78 -22.20
N LYS A 112 -8.05 19.61 -22.58
CA LYS A 112 -7.54 18.41 -23.24
C LYS A 112 -7.51 17.16 -22.33
N TYR A 113 -7.35 17.34 -21.02
CA TYR A 113 -7.23 16.23 -20.08
C TYR A 113 -8.47 16.13 -19.19
N THR A 114 -9.22 15.05 -19.38
CA THR A 114 -10.41 14.70 -18.60
C THR A 114 -10.19 13.40 -17.84
N THR A 115 -11.07 13.03 -16.94
CA THR A 115 -11.05 11.73 -16.27
C THR A 115 -11.19 10.56 -17.24
N ARG A 116 -11.78 10.77 -18.42
CA ARG A 116 -11.94 9.73 -19.46
C ARG A 116 -10.64 9.39 -20.22
N ASN A 117 -9.66 10.28 -20.23
CA ASN A 117 -8.44 10.11 -21.04
C ASN A 117 -7.13 10.28 -20.27
N SER A 118 -7.17 10.72 -19.00
CA SER A 118 -5.99 11.06 -18.22
C SER A 118 -5.97 10.36 -16.88
N LEU A 119 -4.99 9.49 -16.67
CA LEU A 119 -4.79 8.78 -15.42
C LEU A 119 -4.59 9.73 -14.22
N TYR A 120 -3.86 10.83 -14.43
CA TYR A 120 -3.66 11.81 -13.37
C TYR A 120 -4.96 12.55 -13.00
N ARG A 121 -5.88 12.76 -13.94
CA ARG A 121 -7.20 13.36 -13.63
C ARG A 121 -8.08 12.38 -12.87
N VAL A 122 -8.05 11.09 -13.21
CA VAL A 122 -8.71 10.04 -12.42
C VAL A 122 -8.17 10.02 -10.99
N TYR A 123 -6.84 10.10 -10.82
CA TYR A 123 -6.22 10.17 -9.50
C TYR A 123 -6.68 11.40 -8.70
N LEU A 124 -6.77 12.56 -9.31
CA LEU A 124 -7.26 13.76 -8.62
C LEU A 124 -8.74 13.63 -8.19
N ALA A 125 -9.59 13.03 -9.04
CA ALA A 125 -10.97 12.74 -8.70
C ALA A 125 -11.07 11.76 -7.53
N PHE A 126 -10.27 10.68 -7.55
CA PHE A 126 -10.16 9.74 -6.42
C PHE A 126 -9.73 10.45 -5.13
N MET A 127 -8.71 11.30 -5.17
CA MET A 127 -8.23 12.03 -3.98
C MET A 127 -9.32 12.90 -3.37
N ALA A 128 -10.12 13.55 -4.20
CA ALA A 128 -11.26 14.36 -3.75
C ALA A 128 -12.36 13.48 -3.14
N TYR A 129 -12.71 12.38 -3.79
CA TYR A 129 -13.70 11.40 -3.32
C TYR A 129 -13.30 10.77 -1.98
N ALA A 130 -12.05 10.36 -1.85
CA ALA A 130 -11.50 9.75 -0.62
C ALA A 130 -11.25 10.78 0.51
N GLY A 131 -11.58 12.06 0.32
CA GLY A 131 -11.32 13.11 1.31
C GLY A 131 -9.85 13.32 1.62
N ARG A 132 -8.95 12.93 0.71
CA ARG A 132 -7.50 13.04 0.89
C ARG A 132 -7.01 14.42 0.47
N SER A 133 -6.40 15.15 1.40
CA SER A 133 -5.72 16.43 1.10
C SER A 133 -4.32 16.18 0.53
N LYS A 134 -3.82 17.11 -0.28
CA LYS A 134 -2.45 17.13 -0.81
C LYS A 134 -2.14 16.01 -1.82
N PRO A 135 -2.81 16.00 -2.99
CA PRO A 135 -2.42 15.10 -4.06
C PRO A 135 -0.98 15.34 -4.50
N LEU A 136 -0.31 14.27 -4.95
CA LEU A 136 1.00 14.38 -5.57
C LEU A 136 0.90 15.20 -6.86
N ASN A 137 1.95 15.94 -7.22
CA ASN A 137 2.06 16.49 -8.55
C ASN A 137 2.22 15.37 -9.60
N VAL A 138 1.99 15.68 -10.89
CA VAL A 138 2.00 14.67 -11.95
C VAL A 138 3.32 13.90 -12.07
N ALA A 139 4.45 14.55 -11.81
CA ALA A 139 5.77 13.92 -11.92
C ALA A 139 6.00 12.91 -10.78
N ASP A 140 5.65 13.28 -9.55
CA ASP A 140 5.80 12.42 -8.39
C ASP A 140 4.74 11.29 -8.39
N PHE A 141 3.52 11.59 -8.86
CA PHE A 141 2.49 10.57 -9.10
C PHE A 141 2.99 9.52 -10.12
N SER A 142 3.53 9.96 -11.25
CA SER A 142 4.07 9.05 -12.28
C SER A 142 5.17 8.13 -11.73
N LYS A 143 6.07 8.66 -10.88
CA LYS A 143 7.10 7.85 -10.21
C LYS A 143 6.52 6.88 -9.19
N ALA A 144 5.45 7.28 -8.49
CA ALA A 144 4.81 6.49 -7.46
C ALA A 144 3.99 5.30 -8.03
N MET A 145 3.51 5.40 -9.27
CA MET A 145 2.68 4.35 -9.90
C MET A 145 3.40 3.01 -10.02
N LYS A 146 4.68 3.00 -10.41
CA LYS A 146 5.42 1.75 -10.60
C LYS A 146 5.58 0.92 -9.31
N PRO A 147 6.05 1.48 -8.19
CA PRO A 147 6.08 0.74 -6.92
C PRO A 147 4.69 0.41 -6.37
N ALA A 148 3.67 1.25 -6.61
CA ALA A 148 2.31 0.98 -6.16
C ALA A 148 1.68 -0.20 -6.91
N ALA A 149 1.80 -0.26 -8.23
CA ALA A 149 1.34 -1.39 -9.04
C ALA A 149 1.97 -2.73 -8.60
N LYS A 150 3.25 -2.70 -8.24
CA LYS A 150 3.98 -3.87 -7.76
C LYS A 150 3.39 -4.48 -6.48
N VAL A 151 2.73 -3.69 -5.64
CA VAL A 151 2.06 -4.17 -4.43
C VAL A 151 0.92 -5.13 -4.78
N TYR A 152 0.30 -4.95 -5.96
CA TYR A 152 -0.76 -5.81 -6.50
C TYR A 152 -0.24 -6.88 -7.47
N GLY A 153 1.09 -7.07 -7.55
CA GLY A 153 1.68 -8.01 -8.50
C GLY A 153 1.59 -7.57 -9.97
N CYS A 154 1.24 -6.29 -10.21
CA CYS A 154 1.04 -5.74 -11.54
C CYS A 154 2.29 -5.00 -12.05
N GLU A 155 2.47 -4.98 -13.37
CA GLU A 155 3.50 -4.21 -14.02
C GLU A 155 2.94 -2.90 -14.57
N TYR A 156 3.57 -1.77 -14.22
CA TYR A 156 3.22 -0.46 -14.76
C TYR A 156 4.16 -0.11 -15.90
N ILE A 157 3.58 0.01 -17.11
CA ILE A 157 4.30 0.23 -18.37
C ILE A 157 3.86 1.56 -18.97
N THR A 158 4.81 2.29 -19.56
CA THR A 158 4.53 3.53 -20.27
C THR A 158 5.25 3.56 -21.62
N ARG A 159 4.64 4.23 -22.60
CA ARG A 159 5.28 4.55 -23.89
C ARG A 159 5.01 5.98 -24.31
N ARG A 160 5.86 6.52 -25.19
CA ARG A 160 5.65 7.83 -25.81
C ARG A 160 4.83 7.69 -27.10
N VAL A 161 3.73 8.45 -27.18
CA VAL A 161 2.84 8.49 -28.36
C VAL A 161 2.60 9.97 -28.69
N LYS A 162 3.09 10.44 -29.83
CA LYS A 162 2.93 11.84 -30.28
C LYS A 162 3.31 12.87 -29.20
N GLY A 163 4.42 12.64 -28.49
CA GLY A 163 4.92 13.52 -27.42
C GLY A 163 4.23 13.39 -26.07
N LEU A 164 3.18 12.58 -25.97
CA LEU A 164 2.45 12.29 -24.72
C LEU A 164 2.89 10.94 -24.14
N THR A 165 2.74 10.76 -22.84
CA THR A 165 2.99 9.48 -22.17
C THR A 165 1.68 8.70 -22.08
N GLN A 166 1.59 7.59 -22.78
CA GLN A 166 0.52 6.61 -22.66
C GLN A 166 0.91 5.53 -21.63
N THR A 167 -0.04 5.11 -20.81
CA THR A 167 0.14 4.07 -19.80
C THR A 167 -0.54 2.77 -20.24
N ASN A 168 -0.27 1.68 -19.52
CA ASN A 168 -1.03 0.42 -19.65
C ASN A 168 -2.21 0.35 -18.69
N VAL A 169 -2.70 1.46 -18.15
CA VAL A 169 -3.72 1.50 -17.10
C VAL A 169 -5.07 1.92 -17.66
N THR A 170 -6.12 1.20 -17.26
CA THR A 170 -7.53 1.59 -17.45
C THR A 170 -8.24 1.58 -16.10
N THR A 171 -9.41 2.19 -16.02
CA THR A 171 -10.26 2.20 -14.82
C THR A 171 -11.11 0.93 -14.73
N THR A 172 -11.42 0.48 -13.52
CA THR A 172 -12.47 -0.51 -13.25
C THR A 172 -13.84 0.15 -13.22
N GLU A 173 -14.92 -0.62 -13.17
CA GLU A 173 -16.30 -0.11 -12.98
C GLU A 173 -16.46 0.61 -11.64
N ASP A 174 -15.71 0.22 -10.61
CA ASP A 174 -15.74 0.88 -9.30
C ASP A 174 -15.31 2.35 -9.34
N CYS A 175 -14.62 2.77 -10.39
CA CYS A 175 -14.27 4.18 -10.58
C CYS A 175 -15.48 5.08 -10.85
N ASP A 176 -16.60 4.54 -11.30
CA ASP A 176 -17.81 5.31 -11.59
C ASP A 176 -18.34 6.05 -10.35
N ALA A 177 -17.97 5.60 -9.16
CA ALA A 177 -18.30 6.25 -7.90
C ALA A 177 -17.69 7.66 -7.75
N PHE A 178 -16.61 7.98 -8.49
CA PHE A 178 -15.89 9.26 -8.40
C PHE A 178 -15.53 9.89 -9.75
N LEU A 179 -15.92 9.30 -10.89
CA LEU A 179 -15.77 9.88 -12.23
C LEU A 179 -16.99 10.65 -12.67
#